data_c88281e7cdb5d7847f86e8acbb14aaef
#
_entry.id   c88281e7cdb5d7847f86e8acbb14aaef
#
_cell.length_a   1.000
_cell.length_b   1.000
_cell.length_c   1.000
_cell.angle_alpha   90.00
_cell.angle_beta   90.00
_cell.angle_gamma   90.00
#
_symmetry.space_group_name_H-M   'P 1'
#
loop_
_entity.id
_entity.type
_entity.pdbx_description
1 polymer ?
#
loop_
_entity_poly.entity_id
_entity_poly.type
_entity_poly.pdbx_seq_one_letter_code
_entity_poly.pdbx_strand_id
1 'polypeptide(L)'
;MKPGSCGPAALGIYLDILDENGESIPKGSGKAGNIVARNPWPGIFQTIWGQPDRFVSTYFAKYNKDPKSTDWHDWPYFAGDGAVQSEDGYFRILGRVDDVINVAGHRLGTKELESSALSVEEVAEAAAVPVVDDVRGRVVEMYIALKPGYDAGAGVEGKVTTAIETDIGKIARPKNIWIVPDMPKTRSGKIMRRVIASVSNFTDVGDITTLANPEVVDKIRDQVQSAKRAKGEEPRELSETEAHEIKTYGEQE
;
A
#
# COMPACT_ATOMS: atom_id res chain seq x y z
N MET A 1 1.48 15.25 21.79
CA MET A 1 1.55 14.44 20.55
C MET A 1 0.51 13.32 20.68
N LYS A 2 -0.13 12.93 19.58
CA LYS A 2 -1.07 11.80 19.54
C LYS A 2 -0.39 10.62 18.86
N PRO A 3 -0.33 9.44 19.47
CA PRO A 3 0.20 8.24 18.84
C PRO A 3 -0.50 7.96 17.50
N GLY A 4 0.25 7.54 16.49
CA GLY A 4 -0.28 7.27 15.14
C GLY A 4 -0.70 8.50 14.32
N SER A 5 -0.45 9.72 14.80
CA SER A 5 -0.72 10.97 14.09
C SER A 5 0.55 11.65 13.60
N CYS A 6 0.49 12.24 12.42
CA CYS A 6 1.56 13.10 11.85
C CYS A 6 1.59 14.49 12.48
N GLY A 7 0.60 14.84 13.32
CA GLY A 7 0.45 16.17 13.85
C GLY A 7 -0.43 17.08 12.98
N PRO A 8 -0.50 18.38 13.32
CA PRO A 8 -1.14 19.38 12.48
C PRO A 8 -0.26 19.76 11.27
N ALA A 9 -0.83 20.43 10.28
CA ALA A 9 -0.08 20.95 9.15
C ALA A 9 1.06 21.88 9.61
N ALA A 10 2.19 21.82 8.92
CA ALA A 10 3.29 22.76 9.14
C ALA A 10 2.86 24.19 8.76
N LEU A 11 3.45 25.20 9.42
CA LEU A 11 3.17 26.60 9.15
C LEU A 11 3.46 26.93 7.67
N GLY A 12 2.48 27.57 7.02
CA GLY A 12 2.57 27.94 5.61
C GLY A 12 2.16 26.84 4.63
N ILE A 13 1.79 25.65 5.09
CA ILE A 13 1.25 24.57 4.26
C ILE A 13 -0.23 24.37 4.59
N TYR A 14 -1.09 24.55 3.58
CA TYR A 14 -2.54 24.43 3.72
C TYR A 14 -2.98 23.03 3.33
N LEU A 15 -2.98 22.08 4.29
CA LEU A 15 -3.47 20.72 4.07
C LEU A 15 -4.99 20.66 4.22
N ASP A 16 -5.61 19.82 3.40
CA ASP A 16 -7.04 19.52 3.46
C ASP A 16 -7.28 18.02 3.15
N ILE A 17 -8.45 17.52 3.53
CA ILE A 17 -8.91 16.19 3.16
C ILE A 17 -10.06 16.35 2.16
N LEU A 18 -9.88 15.82 0.95
CA LEU A 18 -10.88 15.86 -0.11
C LEU A 18 -11.54 14.50 -0.33
N ASP A 19 -12.81 14.53 -0.67
CA ASP A 19 -13.50 13.36 -1.20
C ASP A 19 -13.15 13.12 -2.69
N GLU A 20 -13.74 12.10 -3.29
CA GLU A 20 -13.49 11.76 -4.69
C GLU A 20 -13.96 12.86 -5.68
N ASN A 21 -14.90 13.72 -5.27
CA ASN A 21 -15.38 14.86 -6.05
C ASN A 21 -14.54 16.12 -5.85
N GLY A 22 -13.53 16.05 -4.95
CA GLY A 22 -12.68 17.18 -4.58
C GLY A 22 -13.34 18.17 -3.62
N GLU A 23 -14.41 17.77 -2.92
CA GLU A 23 -15.03 18.56 -1.86
C GLU A 23 -14.33 18.30 -0.53
N SER A 24 -14.20 19.36 0.30
CA SER A 24 -13.56 19.24 1.62
C SER A 24 -14.38 18.38 2.56
N ILE A 25 -13.73 17.43 3.20
CA ILE A 25 -14.31 16.62 4.28
C ILE A 25 -14.11 17.38 5.60
N PRO A 26 -15.18 17.69 6.35
CA PRO A 26 -15.05 18.44 7.60
C PRO A 26 -14.15 17.71 8.61
N LYS A 27 -13.26 18.47 9.25
CA LYS A 27 -12.43 17.96 10.34
C LYS A 27 -13.31 17.43 11.49
N GLY A 28 -12.85 16.39 12.15
CA GLY A 28 -13.61 15.73 13.23
C GLY A 28 -14.77 14.85 12.77
N SER A 29 -15.08 14.79 11.46
CA SER A 29 -16.16 13.94 10.93
C SER A 29 -15.86 12.44 11.01
N GLY A 30 -14.61 12.05 11.21
CA GLY A 30 -14.14 10.66 11.17
C GLY A 30 -14.10 10.05 9.75
N LYS A 31 -14.51 10.80 8.72
CA LYS A 31 -14.48 10.33 7.33
C LYS A 31 -13.08 10.41 6.77
N ALA A 32 -12.67 9.36 6.06
CA ALA A 32 -11.44 9.30 5.31
C ALA A 32 -11.60 9.98 3.94
N GLY A 33 -10.51 10.55 3.43
CA GLY A 33 -10.41 11.08 2.09
C GLY A 33 -8.96 11.24 1.67
N ASN A 34 -8.74 11.92 0.56
CA ASN A 34 -7.41 12.16 0.00
C ASN A 34 -6.79 13.40 0.65
N ILE A 35 -5.60 13.26 1.24
CA ILE A 35 -4.88 14.43 1.77
C ILE A 35 -4.22 15.19 0.63
N VAL A 36 -4.47 16.48 0.58
CA VAL A 36 -3.93 17.39 -0.44
C VAL A 36 -3.30 18.62 0.20
N ALA A 37 -2.32 19.22 -0.47
CA ALA A 37 -1.94 20.60 -0.19
C ALA A 37 -2.71 21.51 -1.15
N ARG A 38 -3.48 22.46 -0.61
CA ARG A 38 -4.36 23.35 -1.39
C ARG A 38 -3.57 24.30 -2.29
N ASN A 39 -2.39 24.70 -1.86
CA ASN A 39 -1.56 25.64 -2.56
C ASN A 39 -0.11 25.18 -2.57
N PRO A 40 0.67 25.52 -3.59
CA PRO A 40 2.11 25.32 -3.57
C PRO A 40 2.78 26.03 -2.38
N TRP A 41 3.88 25.48 -1.94
CA TRP A 41 4.70 26.06 -0.87
C TRP A 41 6.16 26.18 -1.33
N PRO A 42 7.00 27.03 -0.70
CA PRO A 42 8.36 27.28 -1.18
C PRO A 42 9.26 26.06 -1.31
N GLY A 43 8.99 25.01 -0.56
CA GLY A 43 9.77 23.75 -0.59
C GLY A 43 9.26 22.72 -1.57
N ILE A 44 8.21 23.02 -2.38
CA ILE A 44 7.71 22.06 -3.38
C ILE A 44 8.74 21.90 -4.50
N PHE A 45 8.93 20.66 -4.97
CA PHE A 45 9.76 20.42 -6.14
C PHE A 45 9.10 20.97 -7.41
N GLN A 46 9.91 21.35 -8.39
CA GLN A 46 9.43 22.14 -9.53
C GLN A 46 9.07 21.30 -10.75
N THR A 47 9.65 20.10 -10.86
CA THR A 47 9.43 19.20 -12.01
C THR A 47 10.07 17.85 -11.78
N ILE A 48 9.75 16.88 -12.64
CA ILE A 48 10.51 15.64 -12.83
C ILE A 48 11.48 15.87 -13.98
N TRP A 49 12.76 15.59 -13.79
CA TRP A 49 13.79 15.79 -14.80
C TRP A 49 13.43 15.11 -16.12
N GLY A 50 13.38 15.88 -17.20
CA GLY A 50 13.01 15.41 -18.53
C GLY A 50 11.55 15.02 -18.74
N GLN A 51 10.68 15.15 -17.72
CA GLN A 51 9.27 14.74 -17.77
C GLN A 51 8.33 15.77 -17.08
N PRO A 52 8.29 17.03 -17.54
CA PRO A 52 7.46 18.04 -16.88
C PRO A 52 5.97 17.73 -16.94
N ASP A 53 5.48 17.16 -18.05
CA ASP A 53 4.07 16.81 -18.19
C ASP A 53 3.67 15.69 -17.22
N ARG A 54 4.56 14.74 -16.97
CA ARG A 54 4.36 13.70 -15.97
C ARG A 54 4.27 14.27 -14.55
N PHE A 55 5.07 15.28 -14.23
CA PHE A 55 4.97 15.99 -12.95
C PHE A 55 3.57 16.55 -12.72
N VAL A 56 3.05 17.29 -13.70
CA VAL A 56 1.73 17.90 -13.60
C VAL A 56 0.62 16.83 -13.55
N SER A 57 0.65 15.86 -14.46
CA SER A 57 -0.38 14.82 -14.54
C SER A 57 -0.41 13.93 -13.29
N THR A 58 0.73 13.64 -12.69
CA THR A 58 0.81 12.76 -11.50
C THR A 58 0.33 13.46 -10.24
N TYR A 59 0.71 14.72 -10.04
CA TYR A 59 0.54 15.37 -8.73
C TYR A 59 -0.54 16.44 -8.68
N PHE A 60 -1.02 16.96 -9.82
CA PHE A 60 -1.93 18.11 -9.83
C PHE A 60 -3.22 17.87 -10.62
N ALA A 61 -3.22 16.97 -11.60
CA ALA A 61 -4.36 16.84 -12.51
C ALA A 61 -5.64 16.31 -11.85
N LYS A 62 -5.52 15.48 -10.80
CA LYS A 62 -6.68 14.79 -10.18
C LYS A 62 -7.77 15.76 -9.70
N TYR A 63 -7.38 16.87 -9.11
CA TYR A 63 -8.31 17.83 -8.50
C TYR A 63 -8.36 19.19 -9.21
N ASN A 64 -7.94 19.24 -10.46
CA ASN A 64 -8.13 20.42 -11.28
C ASN A 64 -9.63 20.63 -11.57
N LYS A 65 -10.24 21.58 -10.88
CA LYS A 65 -11.66 21.93 -11.06
C LYS A 65 -11.91 22.94 -12.19
N ASP A 66 -10.87 23.64 -12.64
CA ASP A 66 -10.99 24.60 -13.74
C ASP A 66 -10.30 24.06 -15.01
N PRO A 67 -11.08 23.48 -15.95
CA PRO A 67 -10.53 23.00 -17.21
C PRO A 67 -9.90 24.11 -18.07
N LYS A 68 -10.15 25.39 -17.74
CA LYS A 68 -9.56 26.55 -18.43
C LYS A 68 -8.27 27.02 -17.79
N SER A 69 -8.00 26.64 -16.53
CA SER A 69 -6.73 26.94 -15.88
C SER A 69 -5.64 26.04 -16.48
N THR A 70 -4.62 26.67 -17.02
CA THR A 70 -3.39 26.01 -17.49
C THR A 70 -2.25 26.12 -16.48
N ASP A 71 -2.46 26.85 -15.38
CA ASP A 71 -1.46 27.02 -14.33
C ASP A 71 -1.69 26.02 -13.20
N TRP A 72 -0.83 25.00 -13.15
CA TRP A 72 -0.90 23.98 -12.12
C TRP A 72 -0.64 24.52 -10.69
N HIS A 73 -0.11 25.73 -10.55
CA HIS A 73 0.06 26.36 -9.24
C HIS A 73 -1.28 26.67 -8.56
N ASP A 74 -2.36 26.75 -9.33
CA ASP A 74 -3.72 26.95 -8.80
C ASP A 74 -4.39 25.63 -8.40
N TRP A 75 -3.77 24.48 -8.67
CA TRP A 75 -4.36 23.18 -8.45
C TRP A 75 -3.87 22.54 -7.15
N PRO A 76 -4.74 21.80 -6.43
CA PRO A 76 -4.31 21.06 -5.25
C PRO A 76 -3.25 20.00 -5.59
N TYR A 77 -2.16 20.00 -4.81
CA TYR A 77 -1.15 18.96 -4.88
C TYR A 77 -1.64 17.70 -4.18
N PHE A 78 -1.62 16.55 -4.86
CA PHE A 78 -2.02 15.25 -4.35
C PHE A 78 -0.93 14.22 -4.60
N ALA A 79 -0.35 13.66 -3.54
CA ALA A 79 0.72 12.66 -3.62
C ALA A 79 0.20 11.21 -3.60
N GLY A 80 -1.11 11.00 -3.53
CA GLY A 80 -1.70 9.66 -3.53
C GLY A 80 -1.94 9.07 -2.14
N ASP A 81 -1.94 9.88 -1.08
CA ASP A 81 -2.16 9.40 0.29
C ASP A 81 -3.59 9.65 0.77
N GLY A 82 -4.14 8.67 1.48
CA GLY A 82 -5.40 8.77 2.21
C GLY A 82 -5.18 9.18 3.66
N ALA A 83 -6.07 10.01 4.21
CA ALA A 83 -5.99 10.44 5.60
C ALA A 83 -7.36 10.73 6.21
N VAL A 84 -7.36 10.88 7.54
CA VAL A 84 -8.44 11.49 8.32
C VAL A 84 -7.91 12.66 9.11
N GLN A 85 -8.76 13.66 9.34
CA GLN A 85 -8.43 14.80 10.20
C GLN A 85 -9.31 14.80 11.44
N SER A 86 -8.68 14.84 12.62
CA SER A 86 -9.39 14.97 13.88
C SER A 86 -9.88 16.40 14.11
N GLU A 87 -10.83 16.59 15.03
CA GLU A 87 -11.44 17.89 15.34
C GLU A 87 -10.41 18.96 15.75
N ASP A 88 -9.35 18.55 16.45
CA ASP A 88 -8.24 19.41 16.86
C ASP A 88 -7.17 19.61 15.78
N GLY A 89 -7.45 19.19 14.52
CA GLY A 89 -6.63 19.49 13.36
C GLY A 89 -5.44 18.54 13.11
N TYR A 90 -5.32 17.45 13.87
CA TYR A 90 -4.27 16.45 13.65
C TYR A 90 -4.62 15.53 12.47
N PHE A 91 -3.64 15.24 11.63
CA PHE A 91 -3.78 14.30 10.53
C PHE A 91 -3.28 12.91 10.90
N ARG A 92 -4.02 11.89 10.52
CA ARG A 92 -3.60 10.49 10.56
C ARG A 92 -3.62 9.94 9.15
N ILE A 93 -2.46 9.55 8.65
CA ILE A 93 -2.31 8.93 7.33
C ILE A 93 -2.78 7.49 7.44
N LEU A 94 -3.64 7.08 6.49
CA LEU A 94 -4.20 5.73 6.41
C LEU A 94 -3.41 4.84 5.45
N GLY A 95 -2.57 5.43 4.62
CA GLY A 95 -1.78 4.78 3.58
C GLY A 95 -2.06 5.39 2.22
N ARG A 96 -1.51 4.74 1.19
CA ARG A 96 -1.74 5.13 -0.21
C ARG A 96 -3.17 4.80 -0.63
N VAL A 97 -3.77 5.64 -1.44
CA VAL A 97 -5.12 5.39 -1.98
C VAL A 97 -5.14 4.32 -3.07
N ASP A 98 -3.98 4.06 -3.65
CA ASP A 98 -3.71 3.01 -4.64
C ASP A 98 -3.22 1.69 -4.00
N ASP A 99 -2.74 1.74 -2.74
CA ASP A 99 -2.35 0.57 -1.93
C ASP A 99 -3.57 -0.09 -1.26
N VAL A 100 -4.62 -0.30 -2.02
CA VAL A 100 -5.82 -1.00 -1.55
C VAL A 100 -6.01 -2.30 -2.33
N ILE A 101 -6.43 -3.33 -1.63
CA ILE A 101 -6.80 -4.61 -2.23
C ILE A 101 -8.31 -4.70 -2.27
N ASN A 102 -8.87 -4.79 -3.48
CA ASN A 102 -10.31 -4.94 -3.65
C ASN A 102 -10.69 -6.42 -3.53
N VAL A 103 -11.29 -6.80 -2.40
CA VAL A 103 -11.76 -8.15 -2.14
C VAL A 103 -13.29 -8.17 -2.21
N ALA A 104 -13.87 -8.81 -3.21
CA ALA A 104 -15.32 -8.91 -3.40
C ALA A 104 -16.06 -7.55 -3.25
N GLY A 105 -15.47 -6.47 -3.80
CA GLY A 105 -16.02 -5.11 -3.74
C GLY A 105 -15.68 -4.31 -2.49
N HIS A 106 -14.98 -4.88 -1.51
CA HIS A 106 -14.49 -4.17 -0.34
C HIS A 106 -13.05 -3.71 -0.55
N ARG A 107 -12.78 -2.44 -0.25
CA ARG A 107 -11.43 -1.85 -0.33
C ARG A 107 -10.71 -2.05 1.00
N LEU A 108 -9.69 -2.88 1.02
CA LEU A 108 -8.87 -3.16 2.20
C LEU A 108 -7.55 -2.39 2.08
N GLY A 109 -7.24 -1.55 3.04
CA GLY A 109 -5.96 -0.84 3.13
C GLY A 109 -4.82 -1.79 3.52
N THR A 110 -3.75 -1.83 2.73
CA THR A 110 -2.61 -2.70 3.04
C THR A 110 -1.95 -2.34 4.36
N LYS A 111 -1.87 -1.05 4.69
CA LYS A 111 -1.31 -0.58 5.97
C LYS A 111 -2.11 -1.03 7.20
N GLU A 112 -3.43 -1.12 7.06
CA GLU A 112 -4.27 -1.66 8.15
C GLU A 112 -4.00 -3.14 8.38
N LEU A 113 -3.95 -3.92 7.29
CA LEU A 113 -3.61 -5.35 7.33
C LEU A 113 -2.23 -5.60 7.95
N GLU A 114 -1.22 -4.84 7.48
CA GLU A 114 0.16 -4.93 7.97
C GLU A 114 0.27 -4.50 9.44
N SER A 115 -0.42 -3.43 9.84
CA SER A 115 -0.44 -2.96 11.23
C SER A 115 -1.05 -3.99 12.18
N SER A 116 -2.16 -4.63 11.76
CA SER A 116 -2.78 -5.71 12.52
C SER A 116 -1.83 -6.92 12.65
N ALA A 117 -1.14 -7.30 11.57
CA ALA A 117 -0.14 -8.37 11.62
C ALA A 117 1.04 -8.04 12.56
N LEU A 118 1.51 -6.77 12.53
CA LEU A 118 2.59 -6.28 13.39
C LEU A 118 2.19 -6.17 14.87
N SER A 119 0.91 -6.20 15.21
CA SER A 119 0.46 -6.28 16.62
C SER A 119 0.75 -7.63 17.28
N VAL A 120 1.01 -8.66 16.48
CA VAL A 120 1.41 -9.99 16.96
C VAL A 120 2.88 -9.95 17.38
N GLU A 121 3.14 -10.37 18.62
CA GLU A 121 4.46 -10.21 19.29
C GLU A 121 5.62 -10.80 18.48
N GLU A 122 5.40 -11.93 17.83
CA GLU A 122 6.42 -12.65 17.08
C GLU A 122 6.81 -12.00 15.75
N VAL A 123 5.95 -11.11 15.21
CA VAL A 123 6.12 -10.52 13.87
C VAL A 123 7.06 -9.33 13.95
N ALA A 124 8.10 -9.34 13.12
CA ALA A 124 9.02 -8.22 12.93
C ALA A 124 8.60 -7.32 11.77
N GLU A 125 8.17 -7.93 10.66
CA GLU A 125 7.78 -7.23 9.43
C GLU A 125 6.58 -7.92 8.79
N ALA A 126 5.76 -7.14 8.12
CA ALA A 126 4.59 -7.64 7.40
C ALA A 126 4.42 -6.90 6.07
N ALA A 127 3.95 -7.62 5.06
CA ALA A 127 3.55 -7.06 3.77
C ALA A 127 2.27 -7.75 3.28
N ALA A 128 1.28 -6.95 2.89
CA ALA A 128 0.04 -7.41 2.29
C ALA A 128 0.10 -7.23 0.77
N VAL A 129 -0.24 -8.26 0.01
CA VAL A 129 -0.24 -8.22 -1.46
C VAL A 129 -1.53 -8.78 -2.04
N PRO A 130 -1.99 -8.25 -3.19
CA PRO A 130 -3.12 -8.79 -3.92
C PRO A 130 -2.74 -10.04 -4.69
N VAL A 131 -3.60 -11.04 -4.63
CA VAL A 131 -3.53 -12.22 -5.50
C VAL A 131 -4.83 -12.33 -6.27
N VAL A 132 -4.73 -12.59 -7.56
CA VAL A 132 -5.89 -12.74 -8.42
C VAL A 132 -6.63 -14.03 -8.08
N ASP A 133 -7.95 -13.93 -7.94
CA ASP A 133 -8.83 -15.04 -7.53
C ASP A 133 -10.07 -15.06 -8.42
N ASP A 134 -10.42 -16.24 -8.93
CA ASP A 134 -11.51 -16.40 -9.92
C ASP A 134 -12.90 -16.07 -9.37
N VAL A 135 -13.11 -16.17 -8.07
CA VAL A 135 -14.40 -15.98 -7.41
C VAL A 135 -14.55 -14.57 -6.84
N ARG A 136 -13.48 -14.06 -6.21
CA ARG A 136 -13.49 -12.79 -5.47
C ARG A 136 -12.85 -11.65 -6.24
N GLY A 137 -12.35 -11.90 -7.46
CA GLY A 137 -11.53 -10.99 -8.23
C GLY A 137 -10.11 -10.90 -7.65
N ARG A 138 -9.99 -10.57 -6.37
CA ARG A 138 -8.72 -10.56 -5.63
C ARG A 138 -8.91 -11.03 -4.20
N VAL A 139 -7.82 -11.56 -3.65
CA VAL A 139 -7.69 -11.94 -2.24
C VAL A 139 -6.38 -11.41 -1.69
N VAL A 140 -6.30 -11.29 -0.38
CA VAL A 140 -5.09 -10.88 0.32
C VAL A 140 -4.21 -12.09 0.58
N GLU A 141 -2.91 -11.98 0.29
CA GLU A 141 -1.88 -12.82 0.89
C GLU A 141 -0.97 -11.95 1.76
N MET A 142 -0.63 -12.48 2.95
CA MET A 142 0.27 -11.83 3.89
C MET A 142 1.63 -12.50 3.86
N TYR A 143 2.66 -11.68 3.84
CA TYR A 143 4.03 -12.11 4.08
C TYR A 143 4.49 -11.55 5.42
N ILE A 144 5.08 -12.38 6.25
CA ILE A 144 5.59 -11.98 7.55
C ILE A 144 7.03 -12.49 7.74
N ALA A 145 7.87 -11.65 8.31
CA ALA A 145 9.17 -12.04 8.85
C ALA A 145 9.09 -12.04 10.37
N LEU A 146 9.66 -13.07 11.00
CA LEU A 146 9.63 -13.21 12.46
C LEU A 146 10.80 -12.47 13.11
N LYS A 147 10.60 -12.05 14.35
CA LYS A 147 11.67 -11.54 15.21
C LYS A 147 12.68 -12.67 15.52
N PRO A 148 13.95 -12.34 15.76
CA PRO A 148 14.93 -13.30 16.19
C PRO A 148 14.47 -14.10 17.42
N GLY A 149 14.63 -15.42 17.37
CA GLY A 149 14.26 -16.32 18.47
C GLY A 149 12.84 -16.90 18.39
N TYR A 150 12.07 -16.55 17.38
CA TYR A 150 10.77 -17.16 17.11
C TYR A 150 10.81 -18.07 15.88
N ASP A 151 10.07 -19.17 15.94
CA ASP A 151 9.98 -20.20 14.89
C ASP A 151 8.60 -20.23 14.24
N ALA A 152 8.55 -20.65 12.97
CA ALA A 152 7.32 -20.78 12.18
C ALA A 152 6.30 -21.79 12.78
N GLY A 153 6.74 -22.68 13.66
CA GLY A 153 5.89 -23.71 14.29
C GLY A 153 4.97 -23.20 15.42
N ALA A 154 5.04 -21.93 15.80
CA ALA A 154 4.35 -21.38 16.98
C ALA A 154 2.87 -21.00 16.73
N GLY A 155 2.25 -21.38 15.60
CA GLY A 155 0.87 -21.01 15.25
C GLY A 155 0.71 -19.52 14.95
N VAL A 156 1.77 -18.84 14.51
CA VAL A 156 1.82 -17.42 14.26
C VAL A 156 0.83 -17.00 13.19
N GLU A 157 0.63 -17.82 12.14
CA GLU A 157 -0.39 -17.56 11.10
C GLU A 157 -1.79 -17.46 11.68
N GLY A 158 -2.12 -18.33 12.67
CA GLY A 158 -3.41 -18.27 13.37
C GLY A 158 -3.57 -17.00 14.18
N LYS A 159 -2.52 -16.54 14.87
CA LYS A 159 -2.53 -15.28 15.62
C LYS A 159 -2.69 -14.08 14.72
N VAL A 160 -1.95 -14.02 13.61
CA VAL A 160 -2.06 -12.96 12.60
C VAL A 160 -3.45 -12.94 11.98
N THR A 161 -4.00 -14.10 11.62
CA THR A 161 -5.38 -14.19 11.10
C THR A 161 -6.38 -13.62 12.11
N THR A 162 -6.25 -14.01 13.40
CA THR A 162 -7.15 -13.54 14.46
C THR A 162 -7.03 -12.03 14.68
N ALA A 163 -5.82 -11.49 14.66
CA ALA A 163 -5.60 -10.04 14.78
C ALA A 163 -6.29 -9.27 13.65
N ILE A 164 -6.06 -9.69 12.40
CA ILE A 164 -6.69 -9.06 11.22
C ILE A 164 -8.22 -9.18 11.26
N GLU A 165 -8.77 -10.34 11.62
CA GLU A 165 -10.23 -10.51 11.74
C GLU A 165 -10.84 -9.67 12.86
N THR A 166 -10.09 -9.45 13.95
CA THR A 166 -10.54 -8.63 15.08
C THR A 166 -10.53 -7.15 14.74
N ASP A 167 -9.47 -6.67 14.11
CA ASP A 167 -9.26 -5.24 13.86
C ASP A 167 -10.07 -4.74 12.65
N ILE A 168 -10.19 -5.56 11.59
CA ILE A 168 -10.77 -5.15 10.30
C ILE A 168 -12.05 -5.93 10.00
N GLY A 169 -12.10 -7.22 10.37
CA GLY A 169 -13.24 -8.10 10.11
C GLY A 169 -12.92 -9.28 9.21
N LYS A 170 -13.82 -10.25 9.15
CA LYS A 170 -13.64 -11.52 8.42
C LYS A 170 -13.43 -11.36 6.91
N ILE A 171 -13.87 -10.26 6.31
CA ILE A 171 -13.64 -9.98 4.89
C ILE A 171 -12.15 -9.79 4.58
N ALA A 172 -11.39 -9.33 5.55
CA ALA A 172 -9.95 -9.06 5.45
C ALA A 172 -9.08 -10.31 5.68
N ARG A 173 -9.69 -11.46 6.00
CA ARG A 173 -8.96 -12.70 6.26
C ARG A 173 -8.05 -13.06 5.09
N PRO A 174 -6.72 -13.17 5.31
CA PRO A 174 -5.78 -13.57 4.26
C PRO A 174 -6.07 -14.98 3.74
N LYS A 175 -5.93 -15.19 2.43
CA LYS A 175 -6.00 -16.53 1.82
C LYS A 175 -4.85 -17.40 2.29
N ASN A 176 -3.65 -16.85 2.30
CA ASN A 176 -2.44 -17.49 2.81
C ASN A 176 -1.63 -16.48 3.63
N ILE A 177 -0.90 -17.00 4.62
CA ILE A 177 0.13 -16.26 5.34
C ILE A 177 1.45 -17.01 5.12
N TRP A 178 2.45 -16.30 4.61
CA TRP A 178 3.76 -16.84 4.28
C TRP A 178 4.78 -16.33 5.29
N ILE A 179 5.36 -17.24 6.09
CA ILE A 179 6.49 -16.90 6.95
C ILE A 179 7.75 -17.00 6.11
N VAL A 180 8.40 -15.87 5.86
CA VAL A 180 9.58 -15.76 5.01
C VAL A 180 10.81 -15.37 5.80
N PRO A 181 12.02 -15.72 5.34
CA PRO A 181 13.25 -15.42 6.08
C PRO A 181 13.55 -13.92 6.16
N ASP A 182 13.18 -13.17 5.16
CA ASP A 182 13.31 -11.71 5.06
C ASP A 182 12.39 -11.18 3.95
N MET A 183 12.18 -9.86 3.89
CA MET A 183 11.44 -9.18 2.82
C MET A 183 12.40 -8.64 1.76
N PRO A 184 12.01 -8.62 0.46
CA PRO A 184 12.78 -7.91 -0.55
C PRO A 184 12.69 -6.40 -0.29
N LYS A 185 13.84 -5.75 -0.07
CA LYS A 185 13.95 -4.35 0.34
C LYS A 185 14.82 -3.55 -0.59
N THR A 186 14.47 -2.31 -0.81
CA THR A 186 15.36 -1.33 -1.44
C THR A 186 16.54 -1.00 -0.51
N ARG A 187 17.56 -0.31 -1.05
CA ARG A 187 18.70 0.19 -0.25
C ARG A 187 18.28 1.17 0.86
N SER A 188 17.11 1.81 0.74
CA SER A 188 16.54 2.67 1.77
C SER A 188 15.73 1.91 2.84
N GLY A 189 15.63 0.57 2.75
CA GLY A 189 14.89 -0.26 3.70
C GLY A 189 13.40 -0.41 3.40
N LYS A 190 12.89 0.11 2.27
CA LYS A 190 11.50 -0.07 1.87
C LYS A 190 11.26 -1.47 1.32
N ILE A 191 10.17 -2.13 1.76
CA ILE A 191 9.72 -3.42 1.21
C ILE A 191 9.21 -3.21 -0.21
N MET A 192 9.73 -3.97 -1.16
CA MET A 192 9.26 -3.94 -2.56
C MET A 192 8.06 -4.90 -2.74
N ARG A 193 6.86 -4.40 -2.42
CA ARG A 193 5.61 -5.17 -2.50
C ARG A 193 5.32 -5.69 -3.89
N ARG A 194 5.70 -4.96 -4.93
CA ARG A 194 5.60 -5.39 -6.33
C ARG A 194 6.24 -6.76 -6.56
N VAL A 195 7.46 -6.94 -6.06
CA VAL A 195 8.21 -8.19 -6.20
C VAL A 195 7.46 -9.35 -5.51
N ILE A 196 6.95 -9.11 -4.31
CA ILE A 196 6.19 -10.10 -3.54
C ILE A 196 4.87 -10.44 -4.26
N ALA A 197 4.15 -9.42 -4.75
CA ALA A 197 2.92 -9.61 -5.52
C ALA A 197 3.15 -10.42 -6.80
N SER A 198 4.24 -10.14 -7.52
CA SER A 198 4.63 -10.92 -8.71
C SER A 198 4.91 -12.39 -8.38
N VAL A 199 5.64 -12.66 -7.28
CA VAL A 199 5.90 -14.04 -6.83
C VAL A 199 4.58 -14.75 -6.49
N SER A 200 3.67 -14.09 -5.75
CA SER A 200 2.37 -14.63 -5.37
C SER A 200 1.47 -14.97 -6.57
N ASN A 201 1.58 -14.22 -7.65
CA ASN A 201 0.78 -14.38 -8.86
C ASN A 201 1.47 -15.18 -9.96
N PHE A 202 2.61 -15.81 -9.69
CA PHE A 202 3.43 -16.57 -10.67
C PHE A 202 3.87 -15.72 -11.88
N THR A 203 4.02 -14.40 -11.70
CA THR A 203 4.45 -13.50 -12.77
C THR A 203 5.94 -13.16 -12.65
N ASP A 204 6.50 -12.59 -13.71
CA ASP A 204 7.87 -12.09 -13.69
C ASP A 204 8.00 -10.91 -12.72
N VAL A 205 9.01 -10.95 -11.87
CA VAL A 205 9.30 -9.92 -10.87
C VAL A 205 9.88 -8.63 -11.48
N GLY A 206 10.25 -8.65 -12.76
CA GLY A 206 10.82 -7.51 -13.46
C GLY A 206 12.20 -7.10 -12.93
N ASP A 207 12.51 -5.81 -13.03
CA ASP A 207 13.79 -5.26 -12.57
C ASP A 207 13.90 -5.26 -11.04
N ILE A 208 14.91 -5.96 -10.53
CA ILE A 208 15.24 -6.06 -9.09
C ILE A 208 16.62 -5.47 -8.74
N THR A 209 17.23 -4.71 -9.66
CA THR A 209 18.59 -4.14 -9.47
C THR A 209 18.68 -3.12 -8.33
N THR A 210 17.54 -2.56 -7.90
CA THR A 210 17.45 -1.62 -6.78
C THR A 210 17.36 -2.30 -5.42
N LEU A 211 17.18 -3.63 -5.37
CA LEU A 211 17.13 -4.37 -4.12
C LEU A 211 18.49 -4.39 -3.41
N ALA A 212 18.45 -4.30 -2.09
CA ALA A 212 19.60 -4.51 -1.23
C ALA A 212 19.91 -6.00 -1.01
N ASN A 213 18.88 -6.85 -1.12
CA ASN A 213 18.93 -8.29 -0.83
C ASN A 213 18.23 -9.12 -1.93
N PRO A 214 18.69 -9.07 -3.20
CA PRO A 214 18.01 -9.74 -4.32
C PRO A 214 17.92 -11.27 -4.16
N GLU A 215 18.83 -11.91 -3.43
CA GLU A 215 18.86 -13.34 -3.15
C GLU A 215 17.66 -13.83 -2.33
N VAL A 216 16.95 -12.93 -1.66
CA VAL A 216 15.73 -13.25 -0.90
C VAL A 216 14.57 -13.56 -1.86
N VAL A 217 14.55 -12.97 -3.04
CA VAL A 217 13.47 -13.14 -4.01
C VAL A 217 13.35 -14.60 -4.46
N ASP A 218 14.47 -15.24 -4.77
CA ASP A 218 14.47 -16.63 -5.21
C ASP A 218 14.04 -17.57 -4.07
N LYS A 219 14.49 -17.33 -2.84
CA LYS A 219 14.07 -18.11 -1.66
C LYS A 219 12.56 -18.01 -1.44
N ILE A 220 11.99 -16.79 -1.50
CA ILE A 220 10.54 -16.57 -1.36
C ILE A 220 9.80 -17.24 -2.52
N ARG A 221 10.28 -17.11 -3.75
CA ARG A 221 9.67 -17.72 -4.93
C ARG A 221 9.60 -19.24 -4.80
N ASP A 222 10.72 -19.88 -4.48
CA ASP A 222 10.80 -21.34 -4.33
C ASP A 222 9.86 -21.84 -3.23
N GLN A 223 9.89 -21.18 -2.07
CA GLN A 223 9.03 -21.53 -0.94
C GLN A 223 7.54 -21.39 -1.28
N VAL A 224 7.14 -20.20 -1.76
CA VAL A 224 5.72 -19.87 -1.96
C VAL A 224 5.14 -20.62 -3.14
N GLN A 225 5.82 -20.63 -4.28
CA GLN A 225 5.30 -21.27 -5.48
C GLN A 225 5.29 -22.79 -5.35
N SER A 226 6.26 -23.41 -4.66
CA SER A 226 6.22 -24.83 -4.37
C SER A 226 5.06 -25.20 -3.46
N ALA A 227 4.82 -24.41 -2.40
CA ALA A 227 3.69 -24.61 -1.51
C ALA A 227 2.33 -24.41 -2.19
N LYS A 228 2.21 -23.43 -3.09
CA LYS A 228 1.01 -23.19 -3.90
C LYS A 228 0.74 -24.37 -4.84
N ARG A 229 1.75 -24.83 -5.58
CA ARG A 229 1.61 -26.01 -6.47
C ARG A 229 1.22 -27.26 -5.69
N ALA A 230 1.78 -27.48 -4.50
CA ALA A 230 1.38 -28.59 -3.62
C ALA A 230 -0.09 -28.53 -3.18
N LYS A 231 -0.70 -27.33 -3.17
CA LYS A 231 -2.13 -27.11 -2.91
C LYS A 231 -2.98 -27.14 -4.19
N GLY A 232 -2.39 -27.42 -5.36
CA GLY A 232 -3.07 -27.42 -6.66
C GLY A 232 -3.29 -26.02 -7.25
N GLU A 233 -2.60 -24.99 -6.74
CA GLU A 233 -2.62 -23.66 -7.35
C GLU A 233 -1.54 -23.60 -8.44
N GLU A 234 -1.96 -23.34 -9.67
CA GLU A 234 -1.08 -23.27 -10.83
C GLU A 234 -0.99 -21.85 -11.40
N PRO A 235 0.09 -21.52 -12.16
CA PRO A 235 0.14 -20.30 -12.92
C PRO A 235 -1.08 -20.20 -13.83
N ARG A 236 -1.75 -19.04 -13.79
CA ARG A 236 -2.87 -18.74 -14.68
C ARG A 236 -2.47 -17.64 -15.67
N GLU A 237 -3.11 -17.64 -16.80
CA GLU A 237 -3.01 -16.53 -17.75
C GLU A 237 -3.76 -15.31 -17.17
N LEU A 238 -3.04 -14.20 -16.99
CA LEU A 238 -3.59 -12.95 -16.49
C LEU A 238 -3.99 -12.09 -17.69
N SER A 239 -5.08 -11.35 -17.57
CA SER A 239 -5.40 -10.28 -18.50
C SER A 239 -4.33 -9.19 -18.47
N GLU A 240 -4.22 -8.40 -19.54
CA GLU A 240 -3.27 -7.28 -19.62
C GLU A 240 -3.44 -6.30 -18.45
N THR A 241 -4.68 -6.04 -18.03
CA THR A 241 -5.01 -5.18 -16.89
C THR A 241 -4.51 -5.77 -15.57
N GLU A 242 -4.80 -7.06 -15.30
CA GLU A 242 -4.35 -7.73 -14.09
C GLU A 242 -2.82 -7.79 -14.01
N ALA A 243 -2.15 -8.11 -15.12
CA ALA A 243 -0.70 -8.17 -15.19
C ALA A 243 -0.06 -6.78 -14.97
N HIS A 244 -0.65 -5.72 -15.53
CA HIS A 244 -0.21 -4.35 -15.33
C HIS A 244 -0.33 -3.93 -13.86
N GLU A 245 -1.48 -4.17 -13.24
CA GLU A 245 -1.72 -3.81 -11.84
C GLU A 245 -0.80 -4.53 -10.86
N ILE A 246 -0.48 -5.81 -11.10
CA ILE A 246 0.50 -6.53 -10.28
C ILE A 246 1.90 -5.99 -10.46
N LYS A 247 2.30 -5.68 -11.70
CA LYS A 247 3.62 -5.13 -12.00
C LYS A 247 3.85 -3.73 -11.45
N THR A 248 2.80 -2.93 -11.34
CA THR A 248 2.87 -1.54 -10.83
C THR A 248 2.48 -1.42 -9.36
N TYR A 249 2.10 -2.55 -8.73
CA TYR A 249 1.66 -2.56 -7.34
C TYR A 249 2.77 -2.08 -6.39
N GLY A 250 2.51 -0.98 -5.68
CA GLY A 250 3.49 -0.37 -4.76
C GLY A 250 4.68 0.33 -5.45
N GLU A 251 4.68 0.54 -6.78
CA GLU A 251 5.77 1.26 -7.47
C GLU A 251 5.80 2.77 -7.21
N GLN A 252 4.71 3.32 -6.72
CA GLN A 252 4.60 4.76 -6.42
C GLN A 252 5.02 5.10 -4.99
N GLU A 253 5.60 4.16 -4.25
CA GLU A 253 6.15 4.38 -2.91
C GLU A 253 7.47 5.14 -2.88
#